data_e14adc08978818e87c8275937634e56b
#
_entry.id   e14adc08978818e87c8275937634e56b
#
_cell.length_a   1.000
_cell.length_b   1.000
_cell.length_c   1.000
_cell.angle_alpha   90.00
_cell.angle_beta   90.00
_cell.angle_gamma   90.00
#
_symmetry.space_group_name_H-M   'P 1'
#
loop_
_entity.id
_entity.type
_entity.pdbx_description
1 polymer ?
#
loop_
_entity_poly.entity_id
_entity_poly.type
_entity_poly.pdbx_seq_one_letter_code
_entity_poly.pdbx_strand_id
1 'polypeptide(L)'
;MMGKWIEQLDSRQILRILYGVCIASLILTGIGAWVVRDGTVSSSELMSLRWIWVVGLVMFIGAILLIGRPLIKRMAAQNENMHAKQQETQQVLEESKQNETKLQSRNELIEVLASKESLFDYSSVIEKIVLLTEAEFGALMLVKDGEIHSVVPNGMTEEQQESLIEKSYLLQRTMTSQALEATSKKIADDVHNYPYYIHETAIPVKDPSDGKMIGCLYLACYDEQFDASEKSELNAFANQLAISLLRTRLYSQMQQDRKETAQLINSVREAILYLNYEEQTVVGNRAFVRMFDELQFEYKGYEELATVSIDIEQLAERVDQRELFIDYVERVFNQDPPVDGLSISLDQGDCYLQVYAESIYRDETLHGTMLVLRDVTAETEIDRMKSELVSTVSHELRTPLSSIYGFTELMLERNLKDSRRELYLKTIHDEAKRLSYLVSDFLDLQKMEAGKQTFEWEHVDLYTLARDSITFYQETTDLHHIHLDADSAQDFHIEADLAGMQQLLGNLLSNAIKYSPEGGNVLVSLERIDNQVVIKVRDNGIGIPSSALPNLFGKFYRVDNSDRRKIGGTGLGLAICKEITKAHEGHLHVESVYGEGSTFICELPTLKEAIHQ
;
A
#
# COMPACT_ATOMS: atom_id res chain seq x y z
N MET A 1 62.44 -27.48 -77.50
CA MET A 1 62.41 -25.99 -77.42
C MET A 1 61.02 -25.44 -77.65
N MET A 2 60.25 -25.91 -78.62
CA MET A 2 58.93 -25.43 -78.97
C MET A 2 57.90 -25.57 -77.83
N GLY A 3 57.91 -26.67 -77.05
CA GLY A 3 56.95 -26.84 -75.92
C GLY A 3 57.10 -25.83 -74.78
N LYS A 4 58.36 -25.48 -74.40
CA LYS A 4 58.59 -24.44 -73.36
C LYS A 4 58.17 -23.01 -73.77
N TRP A 5 58.26 -22.74 -75.11
CA TRP A 5 57.84 -21.45 -75.63
C TRP A 5 56.33 -21.32 -75.63
N ILE A 6 55.56 -22.38 -75.92
CA ILE A 6 54.06 -22.39 -75.83
C ILE A 6 53.58 -22.24 -74.40
N GLU A 7 54.32 -22.76 -73.43
CA GLU A 7 54.01 -22.62 -72.00
C GLU A 7 54.08 -21.15 -71.49
N GLN A 8 54.82 -20.27 -72.16
CA GLN A 8 55.01 -18.87 -71.77
C GLN A 8 54.05 -17.92 -72.50
N LEU A 9 53.24 -18.36 -73.44
CA LEU A 9 52.32 -17.55 -74.22
C LEU A 9 51.00 -17.33 -73.42
N ASP A 10 50.50 -16.11 -73.44
CA ASP A 10 49.15 -15.77 -72.91
C ASP A 10 48.08 -16.45 -73.80
N SER A 11 46.92 -16.77 -73.18
CA SER A 11 45.79 -17.42 -73.87
C SER A 11 45.31 -16.64 -75.12
N ARG A 12 45.39 -15.28 -75.09
CA ARG A 12 45.15 -14.45 -76.27
C ARG A 12 46.14 -14.57 -77.36
N GLN A 13 47.41 -14.79 -77.05
CA GLN A 13 48.48 -15.03 -77.99
C GLN A 13 48.36 -16.39 -78.62
N ILE A 14 48.06 -17.44 -77.86
CA ILE A 14 47.78 -18.77 -78.31
C ILE A 14 46.59 -18.81 -79.28
N LEU A 15 45.52 -18.11 -78.94
CA LEU A 15 44.33 -17.99 -79.83
C LEU A 15 44.66 -17.31 -81.15
N ARG A 16 45.51 -16.26 -81.16
CA ARG A 16 45.94 -15.54 -82.36
C ARG A 16 46.82 -16.46 -83.25
N ILE A 17 47.70 -17.31 -82.68
CA ILE A 17 48.48 -18.24 -83.43
C ILE A 17 47.62 -19.35 -84.05
N LEU A 18 46.63 -19.88 -83.27
CA LEU A 18 45.66 -20.85 -83.82
C LEU A 18 44.83 -20.24 -84.95
N TYR A 19 44.37 -18.99 -84.78
CA TYR A 19 43.64 -18.32 -85.81
C TYR A 19 44.47 -18.06 -87.04
N GLY A 20 45.75 -17.70 -86.93
CA GLY A 20 46.71 -17.55 -88.03
C GLY A 20 46.93 -18.85 -88.78
N VAL A 21 47.13 -19.99 -88.05
CA VAL A 21 47.25 -21.29 -88.65
C VAL A 21 45.99 -21.75 -89.41
N CYS A 22 44.81 -21.47 -88.79
CA CYS A 22 43.54 -21.76 -89.48
C CYS A 22 43.33 -20.92 -90.77
N ILE A 23 43.69 -19.64 -90.76
CA ILE A 23 43.63 -18.80 -91.95
C ILE A 23 44.62 -19.27 -93.00
N ALA A 24 45.84 -19.56 -92.68
CA ALA A 24 46.84 -20.08 -93.61
C ALA A 24 46.40 -21.43 -94.23
N SER A 25 45.82 -22.33 -93.39
CA SER A 25 45.24 -23.59 -93.89
C SER A 25 44.03 -23.32 -94.89
N LEU A 26 43.14 -22.37 -94.58
CA LEU A 26 42.07 -22.02 -95.45
C LEU A 26 42.49 -21.35 -96.73
N ILE A 27 43.58 -20.56 -96.70
CA ILE A 27 44.18 -19.95 -97.90
C ILE A 27 44.78 -21.01 -98.79
N LEU A 28 45.58 -21.97 -98.20
CA LEU A 28 46.15 -23.08 -98.90
C LEU A 28 45.09 -23.98 -99.57
N THR A 29 44.02 -24.27 -98.83
CA THR A 29 42.88 -25.03 -99.38
C THR A 29 42.10 -24.24 -100.50
N GLY A 30 41.93 -22.94 -100.36
CA GLY A 30 41.31 -22.06 -101.34
C GLY A 30 42.12 -21.98 -102.63
N ILE A 31 43.48 -21.85 -102.55
CA ILE A 31 44.40 -21.84 -103.68
C ILE A 31 44.39 -23.21 -104.42
N GLY A 32 44.41 -24.30 -103.63
CA GLY A 32 44.32 -25.65 -104.20
C GLY A 32 42.99 -25.86 -104.99
N ALA A 33 41.87 -25.43 -104.47
CA ALA A 33 40.55 -25.52 -105.08
C ALA A 33 40.48 -24.66 -106.33
N TRP A 34 41.09 -23.48 -106.34
CA TRP A 34 41.10 -22.57 -107.45
C TRP A 34 41.94 -23.17 -108.64
N VAL A 35 43.15 -23.76 -108.35
CA VAL A 35 43.98 -24.36 -109.35
C VAL A 35 43.34 -25.62 -109.96
N VAL A 36 42.56 -26.39 -109.24
CA VAL A 36 41.79 -27.53 -109.79
C VAL A 36 40.62 -27.08 -110.67
N ARG A 37 40.04 -25.92 -110.42
CA ARG A 37 38.88 -25.40 -111.20
C ARG A 37 39.26 -24.84 -112.58
N ASP A 38 40.55 -24.42 -112.79
CA ASP A 38 41.00 -23.76 -114.01
C ASP A 38 41.37 -24.73 -115.16
N GLY A 39 41.32 -26.07 -114.99
CA GLY A 39 41.34 -27.12 -116.01
C GLY A 39 42.63 -27.28 -116.81
N THR A 40 43.79 -26.70 -116.46
CA THR A 40 45.02 -26.65 -117.19
C THR A 40 46.14 -27.53 -116.58
N VAL A 41 45.79 -28.42 -115.66
CA VAL A 41 46.78 -29.18 -114.85
C VAL A 41 46.92 -30.60 -115.35
N SER A 42 48.16 -31.03 -115.62
CA SER A 42 48.56 -32.41 -116.04
C SER A 42 48.39 -33.39 -114.92
N SER A 43 48.25 -34.70 -115.19
CA SER A 43 48.05 -35.76 -114.15
C SER A 43 49.17 -35.84 -113.14
N SER A 44 50.40 -35.40 -113.46
CA SER A 44 51.56 -35.36 -112.56
C SER A 44 51.51 -34.22 -111.57
N GLU A 45 50.92 -33.12 -111.95
CA GLU A 45 50.74 -31.93 -111.10
C GLU A 45 49.55 -32.10 -110.11
N LEU A 46 48.52 -32.83 -110.46
CA LEU A 46 47.45 -33.23 -109.55
C LEU A 46 47.92 -34.08 -108.39
N MET A 47 48.95 -34.91 -108.62
CA MET A 47 49.58 -35.72 -107.55
C MET A 47 50.36 -34.84 -106.54
N SER A 48 51.04 -33.81 -107.03
CA SER A 48 51.78 -32.90 -106.14
C SER A 48 50.83 -32.02 -105.31
N LEU A 49 49.70 -31.59 -105.86
CA LEU A 49 48.62 -30.84 -105.10
C LEU A 49 47.95 -31.67 -104.03
N ARG A 50 47.73 -32.96 -104.27
CA ARG A 50 47.29 -33.92 -103.23
C ARG A 50 48.23 -34.01 -102.04
N TRP A 51 49.54 -34.06 -102.28
CA TRP A 51 50.51 -34.04 -101.20
C TRP A 51 50.56 -32.74 -100.44
N ILE A 52 50.34 -31.59 -101.02
CA ILE A 52 50.20 -30.26 -100.35
C ILE A 52 49.00 -30.28 -99.42
N TRP A 53 47.89 -30.86 -99.85
CA TRP A 53 46.71 -31.04 -98.98
C TRP A 53 46.95 -31.98 -97.80
N VAL A 54 47.57 -33.09 -98.03
CA VAL A 54 47.91 -34.05 -96.95
C VAL A 54 48.90 -33.44 -95.95
N VAL A 55 49.90 -32.74 -96.47
CA VAL A 55 50.84 -32.03 -95.56
C VAL A 55 50.17 -30.88 -94.77
N GLY A 56 49.33 -30.12 -95.48
CA GLY A 56 48.54 -29.05 -94.81
C GLY A 56 47.61 -29.58 -93.71
N LEU A 57 46.93 -30.71 -93.94
CA LEU A 57 46.08 -31.38 -92.98
C LEU A 57 46.87 -31.97 -91.79
N VAL A 58 48.01 -32.59 -92.11
CA VAL A 58 48.88 -33.13 -91.03
C VAL A 58 49.49 -32.04 -90.17
N MET A 59 49.86 -30.90 -90.77
CA MET A 59 50.37 -29.74 -90.06
C MET A 59 49.24 -29.10 -89.20
N PHE A 60 48.03 -29.03 -89.72
CA PHE A 60 46.84 -28.50 -88.98
C PHE A 60 46.50 -29.41 -87.79
N ILE A 61 46.43 -30.73 -88.03
CA ILE A 61 46.18 -31.69 -86.94
C ILE A 61 47.32 -31.65 -85.90
N GLY A 62 48.56 -31.56 -86.34
CA GLY A 62 49.75 -31.45 -85.49
C GLY A 62 49.68 -30.15 -84.63
N ALA A 63 49.27 -29.03 -85.21
CA ALA A 63 49.10 -27.76 -84.48
C ALA A 63 48.00 -27.84 -83.43
N ILE A 64 46.89 -28.48 -83.77
CA ILE A 64 45.76 -28.67 -82.78
C ILE A 64 46.24 -29.59 -81.65
N LEU A 65 46.96 -30.65 -81.96
CA LEU A 65 47.44 -31.54 -80.90
C LEU A 65 48.54 -30.92 -80.03
N LEU A 66 49.46 -30.17 -80.62
CA LEU A 66 50.53 -29.48 -79.92
C LEU A 66 50.10 -28.30 -79.06
N ILE A 67 49.13 -27.54 -79.51
CA ILE A 67 48.66 -26.32 -78.80
C ILE A 67 47.38 -26.57 -77.97
N GLY A 68 46.47 -27.42 -78.45
CA GLY A 68 45.19 -27.70 -77.76
C GLY A 68 45.37 -28.49 -76.45
N ARG A 69 46.24 -29.54 -76.45
CA ARG A 69 46.41 -30.29 -75.19
C ARG A 69 46.95 -29.47 -74.03
N PRO A 70 48.04 -28.69 -74.17
CA PRO A 70 48.49 -27.84 -73.05
C PRO A 70 47.49 -26.75 -72.67
N LEU A 71 46.69 -26.23 -73.60
CA LEU A 71 45.65 -25.24 -73.31
C LEU A 71 44.50 -25.81 -72.44
N ILE A 72 44.03 -27.01 -72.82
CA ILE A 72 43.03 -27.76 -72.04
C ILE A 72 43.53 -28.08 -70.65
N LYS A 73 44.77 -28.54 -70.53
CA LYS A 73 45.38 -28.79 -69.19
C LYS A 73 45.46 -27.51 -68.34
N ARG A 74 45.82 -26.39 -68.96
CA ARG A 74 45.92 -25.10 -68.25
C ARG A 74 44.57 -24.58 -67.82
N MET A 75 43.54 -24.71 -68.64
CA MET A 75 42.17 -24.35 -68.33
C MET A 75 41.58 -25.24 -67.19
N ALA A 76 41.87 -26.55 -67.25
CA ALA A 76 41.47 -27.48 -66.19
C ALA A 76 42.14 -27.13 -64.84
N ALA A 77 43.46 -26.87 -64.85
CA ALA A 77 44.15 -26.43 -63.63
C ALA A 77 43.72 -25.07 -63.09
N GLN A 78 43.37 -24.11 -63.97
CA GLN A 78 42.79 -22.84 -63.60
C GLN A 78 41.39 -23.00 -63.00
N ASN A 79 40.57 -23.91 -63.54
CA ASN A 79 39.23 -24.19 -63.00
C ASN A 79 39.32 -24.90 -61.64
N GLU A 80 40.18 -25.85 -61.44
CA GLU A 80 40.41 -26.46 -60.15
C GLU A 80 40.88 -25.45 -59.10
N ASN A 81 41.85 -24.57 -59.43
CA ASN A 81 42.29 -23.52 -58.53
C ASN A 81 41.16 -22.49 -58.24
N MET A 82 40.30 -22.22 -59.21
CA MET A 82 39.16 -21.31 -59.00
C MET A 82 38.09 -21.95 -58.11
N HIS A 83 37.82 -23.25 -58.28
CA HIS A 83 36.92 -23.99 -57.39
C HIS A 83 37.44 -24.08 -55.96
N ALA A 84 38.75 -24.38 -55.80
CA ALA A 84 39.38 -24.41 -54.46
C ALA A 84 39.28 -23.02 -53.78
N LYS A 85 39.58 -21.91 -54.48
CA LYS A 85 39.43 -20.57 -53.94
C LYS A 85 37.98 -20.19 -53.67
N GLN A 86 37.02 -20.62 -54.48
CA GLN A 86 35.61 -20.42 -54.17
C GLN A 86 35.19 -21.17 -52.92
N GLN A 87 35.61 -22.42 -52.71
CA GLN A 87 35.33 -23.17 -51.49
C GLN A 87 35.94 -22.51 -50.27
N GLU A 88 37.22 -22.11 -50.34
CA GLU A 88 37.87 -21.38 -49.24
C GLU A 88 37.17 -20.06 -48.92
N THR A 89 36.78 -19.28 -49.96
CA THR A 89 36.05 -18.02 -49.75
C THR A 89 34.65 -18.25 -49.16
N GLN A 90 34.00 -19.33 -49.56
CA GLN A 90 32.66 -19.69 -49.06
C GLN A 90 32.74 -20.15 -47.62
N GLN A 91 33.78 -20.89 -47.24
CA GLN A 91 34.03 -21.31 -45.87
C GLN A 91 34.32 -20.11 -44.94
N VAL A 92 35.20 -19.19 -45.38
CA VAL A 92 35.47 -17.93 -44.64
C VAL A 92 34.23 -17.05 -44.49
N LEU A 93 33.37 -17.01 -45.52
CA LEU A 93 32.13 -16.26 -45.47
C LEU A 93 31.12 -16.88 -44.47
N GLU A 94 31.07 -18.22 -44.46
CA GLU A 94 30.21 -18.95 -43.51
C GLU A 94 30.69 -18.79 -42.07
N GLU A 95 31.98 -18.89 -41.80
CA GLU A 95 32.59 -18.59 -40.50
C GLU A 95 32.39 -17.14 -40.09
N SER A 96 32.50 -16.17 -41.02
CA SER A 96 32.25 -14.76 -40.73
C SER A 96 30.78 -14.50 -40.36
N LYS A 97 29.84 -15.14 -41.06
CA LYS A 97 28.40 -15.04 -40.73
C LYS A 97 28.06 -15.65 -39.38
N GLN A 98 28.65 -16.80 -39.05
CA GLN A 98 28.48 -17.43 -37.75
C GLN A 98 29.02 -16.53 -36.64
N ASN A 99 30.18 -15.94 -36.81
CA ASN A 99 30.77 -14.99 -35.86
C ASN A 99 29.91 -13.71 -35.69
N GLU A 100 29.33 -13.18 -36.79
CA GLU A 100 28.44 -12.03 -36.75
C GLU A 100 27.17 -12.37 -35.97
N THR A 101 26.58 -13.54 -36.19
CA THR A 101 25.39 -14.01 -35.47
C THR A 101 25.70 -14.22 -33.97
N LYS A 102 26.84 -14.81 -33.63
CA LYS A 102 27.28 -14.95 -32.22
C LYS A 102 27.48 -13.58 -31.54
N LEU A 103 28.10 -12.62 -32.22
CA LEU A 103 28.28 -11.26 -31.71
C LEU A 103 26.94 -10.54 -31.51
N GLN A 104 25.99 -10.69 -32.43
CA GLN A 104 24.67 -10.11 -32.31
C GLN A 104 23.91 -10.71 -31.10
N SER A 105 23.87 -12.02 -30.96
CA SER A 105 23.23 -12.69 -29.82
C SER A 105 23.87 -12.32 -28.49
N ARG A 106 25.20 -12.14 -28.47
CA ARG A 106 25.94 -11.67 -27.29
C ARG A 106 25.56 -10.24 -26.91
N ASN A 107 25.43 -9.34 -27.88
CA ASN A 107 24.98 -7.97 -27.63
C ASN A 107 23.55 -7.92 -27.12
N GLU A 108 22.66 -8.72 -27.68
CA GLU A 108 21.29 -8.86 -27.20
C GLU A 108 21.22 -9.39 -25.77
N LEU A 109 22.08 -10.37 -25.41
CA LEU A 109 22.17 -10.86 -24.03
C LEU A 109 22.63 -9.76 -23.07
N ILE A 110 23.65 -8.99 -23.46
CA ILE A 110 24.15 -7.87 -22.66
C ILE A 110 23.06 -6.80 -22.50
N GLU A 111 22.29 -6.52 -23.53
CA GLU A 111 21.19 -5.56 -23.50
C GLU A 111 20.07 -6.02 -22.56
N VAL A 112 19.68 -7.30 -22.59
CA VAL A 112 18.71 -7.88 -21.66
C VAL A 112 19.23 -7.82 -20.22
N LEU A 113 20.49 -8.19 -19.99
CA LEU A 113 21.13 -8.10 -18.67
C LEU A 113 21.26 -6.64 -18.17
N ALA A 114 21.35 -5.68 -19.08
CA ALA A 114 21.44 -4.25 -18.79
C ALA A 114 20.07 -3.57 -18.67
N SER A 115 18.96 -4.22 -19.07
CA SER A 115 17.62 -3.62 -19.06
C SER A 115 17.20 -3.18 -17.66
N LYS A 116 16.42 -2.09 -17.60
CA LYS A 116 15.88 -1.54 -16.35
C LYS A 116 14.50 -2.09 -15.97
N GLU A 117 14.00 -3.08 -16.71
CA GLU A 117 12.68 -3.64 -16.47
C GLU A 117 12.62 -4.34 -15.11
N SER A 118 11.56 -4.09 -14.39
CA SER A 118 11.35 -4.57 -13.01
C SER A 118 11.11 -6.08 -12.90
N LEU A 119 10.81 -6.75 -14.01
CA LEU A 119 10.62 -8.18 -14.14
C LEU A 119 11.75 -8.74 -15.00
N PHE A 120 12.84 -9.13 -14.34
CA PHE A 120 13.95 -9.79 -15.02
C PHE A 120 13.57 -11.23 -15.34
N ASP A 121 13.40 -11.53 -16.64
CA ASP A 121 13.09 -12.88 -17.10
C ASP A 121 14.38 -13.72 -17.18
N TYR A 122 14.68 -14.39 -16.08
CA TYR A 122 15.82 -15.30 -16.01
C TYR A 122 15.75 -16.43 -17.03
N SER A 123 14.54 -16.88 -17.42
CA SER A 123 14.32 -17.94 -18.38
C SER A 123 14.88 -17.57 -19.75
N SER A 124 14.54 -16.36 -20.24
CA SER A 124 15.05 -15.83 -21.50
C SER A 124 16.58 -15.65 -21.49
N VAL A 125 17.15 -15.26 -20.34
CA VAL A 125 18.62 -15.13 -20.20
C VAL A 125 19.31 -16.47 -20.31
N ILE A 126 18.81 -17.50 -19.62
CA ILE A 126 19.39 -18.84 -19.67
C ILE A 126 19.26 -19.44 -21.06
N GLU A 127 18.13 -19.28 -21.73
CA GLU A 127 17.91 -19.68 -23.10
C GLU A 127 18.98 -19.08 -24.03
N LYS A 128 19.25 -17.79 -23.92
CA LYS A 128 20.27 -17.12 -24.72
C LYS A 128 21.69 -17.60 -24.38
N ILE A 129 21.98 -17.87 -23.12
CA ILE A 129 23.29 -18.43 -22.71
C ILE A 129 23.46 -19.82 -23.28
N VAL A 130 22.47 -20.70 -23.16
CA VAL A 130 22.48 -22.06 -23.71
C VAL A 130 22.71 -22.02 -25.23
N LEU A 131 22.00 -21.14 -25.94
CA LEU A 131 22.17 -20.97 -27.39
C LEU A 131 23.57 -20.46 -27.77
N LEU A 132 24.10 -19.48 -27.05
CA LEU A 132 25.43 -18.90 -27.32
C LEU A 132 26.58 -19.86 -27.07
N THR A 133 26.43 -20.74 -26.10
CA THR A 133 27.44 -21.71 -25.67
C THR A 133 27.28 -23.05 -26.34
N GLU A 134 26.29 -23.19 -27.24
CA GLU A 134 25.97 -24.45 -27.91
C GLU A 134 25.73 -25.61 -26.92
N ALA A 135 25.32 -25.27 -25.69
CA ALA A 135 24.96 -26.26 -24.69
C ALA A 135 23.58 -26.87 -25.00
N GLU A 136 23.39 -28.16 -24.66
CA GLU A 136 22.11 -28.85 -24.88
C GLU A 136 21.04 -28.38 -23.87
N PHE A 137 21.48 -28.18 -22.65
CA PHE A 137 20.60 -27.69 -21.60
C PHE A 137 21.39 -26.94 -20.52
N GLY A 138 20.67 -26.11 -19.76
CA GLY A 138 21.27 -25.35 -18.68
C GLY A 138 20.28 -24.97 -17.61
N ALA A 139 20.78 -24.44 -16.50
CA ALA A 139 19.94 -23.89 -15.44
C ALA A 139 20.68 -22.78 -14.69
N LEU A 140 19.92 -21.77 -14.23
CA LEU A 140 20.39 -20.83 -13.24
C LEU A 140 19.78 -21.21 -11.88
N MET A 141 20.63 -21.52 -10.93
CA MET A 141 20.22 -21.76 -9.56
C MET A 141 20.49 -20.52 -8.73
N LEU A 142 19.50 -20.05 -8.01
CA LEU A 142 19.62 -18.94 -7.09
C LEU A 142 19.95 -19.49 -5.70
N VAL A 143 20.97 -18.94 -5.07
CA VAL A 143 21.48 -19.37 -3.76
C VAL A 143 21.17 -18.30 -2.74
N LYS A 144 20.58 -18.72 -1.61
CA LYS A 144 20.32 -17.87 -0.44
C LYS A 144 20.80 -18.63 0.81
N ASP A 145 21.57 -17.95 1.65
CA ASP A 145 22.12 -18.50 2.90
C ASP A 145 22.90 -19.83 2.74
N GLY A 146 23.48 -20.03 1.55
CA GLY A 146 24.26 -21.24 1.22
C GLY A 146 23.42 -22.41 0.70
N GLU A 147 22.12 -22.25 0.53
CA GLU A 147 21.20 -23.25 -0.01
C GLU A 147 20.58 -22.81 -1.33
N ILE A 148 20.26 -23.77 -2.20
CA ILE A 148 19.55 -23.49 -3.47
C ILE A 148 18.09 -23.18 -3.14
N HIS A 149 17.69 -21.94 -3.44
CA HIS A 149 16.34 -21.44 -3.18
C HIS A 149 15.41 -21.60 -4.38
N SER A 150 15.93 -21.46 -5.59
CA SER A 150 15.16 -21.53 -6.83
C SER A 150 16.02 -21.99 -7.98
N VAL A 151 15.42 -22.70 -8.95
CA VAL A 151 16.06 -23.16 -10.18
C VAL A 151 15.25 -22.67 -11.36
N VAL A 152 15.93 -22.05 -12.32
CA VAL A 152 15.38 -21.62 -13.60
C VAL A 152 16.00 -22.49 -14.67
N PRO A 153 15.32 -23.55 -15.15
CA PRO A 153 15.85 -24.49 -16.12
C PRO A 153 15.62 -24.03 -17.56
N ASN A 154 16.44 -24.52 -18.47
CA ASN A 154 16.24 -24.45 -19.91
C ASN A 154 16.68 -25.78 -20.57
N GLY A 155 15.81 -26.37 -21.38
CA GLY A 155 16.06 -27.62 -22.06
C GLY A 155 16.08 -28.86 -21.16
N MET A 156 15.71 -28.76 -19.88
CA MET A 156 15.76 -29.88 -18.90
C MET A 156 14.36 -30.44 -18.61
N THR A 157 14.29 -31.77 -18.48
CA THR A 157 13.09 -32.46 -17.97
C THR A 157 12.97 -32.30 -16.46
N GLU A 158 11.77 -32.52 -15.90
CA GLU A 158 11.54 -32.46 -14.44
C GLU A 158 12.44 -33.45 -13.68
N GLU A 159 12.62 -34.66 -14.19
CA GLU A 159 13.47 -35.67 -13.59
C GLU A 159 14.95 -35.25 -13.56
N GLN A 160 15.42 -34.56 -14.63
CA GLN A 160 16.76 -33.99 -14.68
C GLN A 160 16.96 -32.87 -13.67
N GLN A 161 15.94 -32.02 -13.48
CA GLN A 161 15.97 -30.92 -12.50
C GLN A 161 16.05 -31.47 -11.06
N GLU A 162 15.20 -32.45 -10.71
CA GLU A 162 15.24 -33.09 -9.39
C GLU A 162 16.61 -33.79 -9.14
N SER A 163 17.12 -34.51 -10.14
CA SER A 163 18.43 -35.17 -10.05
C SER A 163 19.57 -34.14 -9.89
N LEU A 164 19.47 -32.99 -10.53
CA LEU A 164 20.47 -31.92 -10.41
C LEU A 164 20.50 -31.36 -8.99
N ILE A 165 19.33 -31.09 -8.38
CA ILE A 165 19.21 -30.51 -7.03
C ILE A 165 19.69 -31.52 -5.98
N GLU A 166 19.20 -32.77 -6.03
CA GLU A 166 19.39 -33.72 -4.96
C GLU A 166 20.74 -34.45 -5.01
N LYS A 167 21.28 -34.71 -6.21
CA LYS A 167 22.40 -35.66 -6.40
C LYS A 167 23.63 -35.07 -7.07
N SER A 168 23.67 -33.78 -7.38
CA SER A 168 24.78 -33.20 -8.08
C SER A 168 26.00 -32.97 -7.19
N TYR A 169 26.95 -33.89 -7.25
CA TYR A 169 28.28 -33.71 -6.66
C TYR A 169 29.01 -32.48 -7.22
N LEU A 170 28.79 -32.15 -8.48
CA LEU A 170 29.38 -30.98 -9.13
C LEU A 170 28.92 -29.68 -8.46
N LEU A 171 27.62 -29.53 -8.18
CA LEU A 171 27.06 -28.35 -7.50
C LEU A 171 27.61 -28.21 -6.08
N GLN A 172 27.69 -29.31 -5.33
CA GLN A 172 28.24 -29.28 -3.97
C GLN A 172 29.71 -28.84 -3.98
N ARG A 173 30.51 -29.32 -4.99
CA ARG A 173 31.91 -28.88 -5.16
C ARG A 173 31.96 -27.39 -5.49
N THR A 174 31.19 -26.92 -6.45
CA THR A 174 31.16 -25.50 -6.85
C THR A 174 30.74 -24.60 -5.68
N MET A 175 29.76 -25.02 -4.87
CA MET A 175 29.36 -24.31 -3.68
C MET A 175 30.45 -24.26 -2.60
N THR A 176 31.23 -25.34 -2.47
CA THR A 176 32.32 -25.43 -1.49
C THR A 176 33.58 -24.71 -1.95
N SER A 177 34.02 -24.96 -3.19
CA SER A 177 35.24 -24.37 -3.79
C SER A 177 35.05 -22.92 -4.19
N GLN A 178 33.80 -22.52 -4.43
CA GLN A 178 33.43 -21.24 -5.03
C GLN A 178 34.19 -20.95 -6.34
N ALA A 179 34.49 -21.98 -7.09
CA ALA A 179 35.21 -21.91 -8.38
C ALA A 179 34.43 -22.66 -9.46
N LEU A 180 34.74 -22.38 -10.72
CA LEU A 180 34.18 -23.13 -11.83
C LEU A 180 34.64 -24.59 -11.72
N GLU A 181 33.67 -25.49 -11.70
CA GLU A 181 33.89 -26.94 -11.65
C GLU A 181 33.31 -27.59 -12.91
N ALA A 182 33.97 -28.59 -13.42
CA ALA A 182 33.51 -29.37 -14.57
C ALA A 182 33.70 -30.87 -14.33
N THR A 183 32.80 -31.66 -14.86
CA THR A 183 32.85 -33.12 -14.78
C THR A 183 32.37 -33.73 -16.09
N SER A 184 32.79 -34.99 -16.33
CA SER A 184 32.36 -35.76 -17.49
C SER A 184 31.81 -37.10 -17.03
N LYS A 185 30.60 -37.42 -17.46
CA LYS A 185 29.94 -38.68 -17.16
C LYS A 185 29.75 -39.48 -18.44
N LYS A 186 30.11 -40.74 -18.41
CA LYS A 186 29.86 -41.68 -19.49
C LYS A 186 28.47 -42.26 -19.33
N ILE A 187 27.62 -42.08 -20.33
CA ILE A 187 26.27 -42.67 -20.35
C ILE A 187 26.30 -43.85 -21.35
N ALA A 188 25.83 -45.01 -20.89
CA ALA A 188 25.64 -46.16 -21.76
C ALA A 188 24.31 -46.00 -22.48
N ASP A 189 24.32 -45.92 -23.80
CA ASP A 189 23.11 -45.98 -24.61
C ASP A 189 22.79 -47.43 -24.97
N ASP A 190 21.72 -47.96 -24.41
CA ASP A 190 21.26 -49.34 -24.67
C ASP A 190 20.68 -49.51 -26.09
N VAL A 191 20.40 -48.42 -26.81
CA VAL A 191 19.76 -48.42 -28.13
C VAL A 191 20.76 -48.40 -29.27
N HIS A 192 21.87 -47.64 -29.17
CA HIS A 192 22.81 -47.41 -30.29
C HIS A 192 24.17 -48.05 -30.11
N ASN A 193 24.43 -48.72 -29.00
CA ASN A 193 25.68 -49.46 -28.71
C ASN A 193 26.97 -48.61 -28.73
N TYR A 194 26.89 -47.25 -28.70
CA TYR A 194 28.00 -46.33 -28.57
C TYR A 194 27.80 -45.45 -27.32
N PRO A 195 28.77 -45.47 -26.37
CA PRO A 195 28.68 -44.60 -25.19
C PRO A 195 28.91 -43.16 -25.62
N TYR A 196 28.04 -42.26 -25.18
CA TYR A 196 28.27 -40.82 -25.27
C TYR A 196 28.66 -40.24 -23.92
N TYR A 197 29.32 -39.09 -23.96
CA TYR A 197 29.71 -38.38 -22.74
C TYR A 197 28.86 -37.15 -22.56
N ILE A 198 28.39 -36.92 -21.31
CA ILE A 198 27.84 -35.64 -20.89
C ILE A 198 28.94 -34.90 -20.15
N HIS A 199 29.21 -33.70 -20.60
CA HIS A 199 30.13 -32.74 -19.97
C HIS A 199 29.32 -31.68 -19.25
N GLU A 200 29.37 -31.71 -17.93
CA GLU A 200 28.65 -30.79 -17.06
C GLU A 200 29.63 -29.74 -16.53
N THR A 201 29.19 -28.47 -16.54
CA THR A 201 29.97 -27.35 -16.01
C THR A 201 29.09 -26.48 -15.11
N ALA A 202 29.59 -26.21 -13.93
CA ALA A 202 28.93 -25.33 -12.95
C ALA A 202 29.80 -24.11 -12.65
N ILE A 203 29.26 -22.93 -12.83
CA ILE A 203 29.95 -21.66 -12.72
C ILE A 203 29.31 -20.85 -11.58
N PRO A 204 30.07 -20.48 -10.53
CA PRO A 204 29.55 -19.72 -9.44
C PRO A 204 29.25 -18.29 -9.88
N VAL A 205 28.06 -17.82 -9.58
CA VAL A 205 27.61 -16.42 -9.72
C VAL A 205 27.82 -15.74 -8.38
N LYS A 206 28.81 -14.84 -8.31
CA LYS A 206 29.24 -14.22 -7.05
C LYS A 206 28.86 -12.75 -6.98
N ASP A 207 28.45 -12.32 -5.78
CA ASP A 207 28.30 -10.92 -5.47
C ASP A 207 29.66 -10.21 -5.61
N PRO A 208 29.78 -9.21 -6.49
CA PRO A 208 31.06 -8.51 -6.69
C PRO A 208 31.50 -7.70 -5.47
N SER A 209 30.63 -7.43 -4.49
CA SER A 209 30.94 -6.62 -3.31
C SER A 209 31.61 -7.41 -2.18
N ASP A 210 31.13 -8.62 -1.89
CA ASP A 210 31.60 -9.46 -0.77
C ASP A 210 32.12 -10.84 -1.19
N GLY A 211 32.01 -11.17 -2.48
CA GLY A 211 32.47 -12.43 -3.05
C GLY A 211 31.60 -13.63 -2.73
N LYS A 212 30.47 -13.44 -2.02
CA LYS A 212 29.56 -14.54 -1.70
C LYS A 212 28.83 -15.05 -2.93
N MET A 213 28.60 -16.33 -2.97
CA MET A 213 27.85 -16.97 -4.03
C MET A 213 26.36 -16.68 -3.88
N ILE A 214 25.78 -16.02 -4.89
CA ILE A 214 24.35 -15.66 -4.97
C ILE A 214 23.60 -16.53 -5.96
N GLY A 215 24.31 -17.30 -6.77
CA GLY A 215 23.75 -18.22 -7.72
C GLY A 215 24.80 -19.15 -8.31
N CYS A 216 24.36 -20.08 -9.16
CA CYS A 216 25.19 -20.97 -9.93
C CYS A 216 24.59 -21.16 -11.31
N LEU A 217 25.40 -20.92 -12.34
CA LEU A 217 25.04 -21.23 -13.73
C LEU A 217 25.53 -22.66 -14.04
N TYR A 218 24.61 -23.52 -14.40
CA TYR A 218 24.86 -24.88 -14.79
C TYR A 218 24.60 -25.07 -16.27
N LEU A 219 25.55 -25.70 -16.98
CA LEU A 219 25.46 -26.00 -18.42
C LEU A 219 25.93 -27.44 -18.68
N ALA A 220 25.33 -28.08 -19.64
CA ALA A 220 25.70 -29.44 -20.06
C ALA A 220 25.71 -29.58 -21.58
N CYS A 221 26.73 -30.25 -22.09
CA CYS A 221 26.92 -30.54 -23.51
C CYS A 221 27.17 -32.03 -23.70
N TYR A 222 26.81 -32.55 -24.87
CA TYR A 222 27.15 -33.91 -25.28
C TYR A 222 28.46 -33.92 -26.10
N ASP A 223 29.33 -34.89 -25.81
CA ASP A 223 30.55 -35.23 -26.52
C ASP A 223 31.64 -34.13 -26.66
N GLU A 224 31.33 -32.89 -26.45
CA GLU A 224 32.28 -31.76 -26.47
C GLU A 224 32.44 -31.12 -25.10
N GLN A 225 33.67 -30.84 -24.69
CA GLN A 225 34.00 -30.11 -23.47
C GLN A 225 34.22 -28.64 -23.78
N PHE A 226 33.76 -27.78 -22.91
CA PHE A 226 34.11 -26.36 -22.94
C PHE A 226 35.63 -26.19 -22.84
N ASP A 227 36.23 -25.52 -23.80
CA ASP A 227 37.63 -25.17 -23.79
C ASP A 227 37.99 -24.07 -22.77
N ALA A 228 39.25 -23.67 -22.71
CA ALA A 228 39.69 -22.63 -21.76
C ALA A 228 39.15 -21.24 -22.11
N SER A 229 38.93 -20.94 -23.40
CA SER A 229 38.35 -19.67 -23.88
C SER A 229 36.87 -19.58 -23.53
N GLU A 230 36.13 -20.66 -23.80
CA GLU A 230 34.70 -20.77 -23.47
C GLU A 230 34.45 -20.70 -21.98
N LYS A 231 35.26 -21.35 -21.15
CA LYS A 231 35.21 -21.24 -19.69
C LYS A 231 35.45 -19.80 -19.20
N SER A 232 36.34 -19.06 -19.85
CA SER A 232 36.56 -17.64 -19.54
C SER A 232 35.35 -16.79 -19.91
N GLU A 233 34.71 -17.08 -21.03
CA GLU A 233 33.48 -16.41 -21.47
C GLU A 233 32.30 -16.72 -20.55
N LEU A 234 32.14 -17.96 -20.14
CA LEU A 234 31.15 -18.40 -19.15
C LEU A 234 31.31 -17.67 -17.80
N ASN A 235 32.55 -17.49 -17.33
CA ASN A 235 32.80 -16.67 -16.15
C ASN A 235 32.41 -15.19 -16.34
N ALA A 236 32.62 -14.63 -17.55
CA ALA A 236 32.18 -13.28 -17.86
C ALA A 236 30.65 -13.17 -17.84
N PHE A 237 29.93 -14.15 -18.38
CA PHE A 237 28.47 -14.22 -18.28
C PHE A 237 28.00 -14.34 -16.83
N ALA A 238 28.64 -15.19 -16.02
CA ALA A 238 28.32 -15.34 -14.60
C ALA A 238 28.51 -14.02 -13.83
N ASN A 239 29.55 -13.25 -14.13
CA ASN A 239 29.75 -11.92 -13.53
C ASN A 239 28.66 -10.90 -13.93
N GLN A 240 28.26 -10.90 -15.21
CA GLN A 240 27.17 -10.04 -15.68
C GLN A 240 25.82 -10.43 -15.04
N LEU A 241 25.55 -11.72 -14.93
CA LEU A 241 24.41 -12.25 -14.20
C LEU A 241 24.42 -11.80 -12.74
N ALA A 242 25.57 -11.83 -12.07
CA ALA A 242 25.71 -11.39 -10.69
C ALA A 242 25.30 -9.93 -10.52
N ILE A 243 25.80 -9.05 -11.40
CA ILE A 243 25.45 -7.62 -11.37
C ILE A 243 23.95 -7.41 -11.59
N SER A 244 23.37 -8.14 -12.55
CA SER A 244 21.93 -8.06 -12.84
C SER A 244 21.08 -8.57 -11.69
N LEU A 245 21.41 -9.70 -11.09
CA LEU A 245 20.74 -10.28 -9.92
C LEU A 245 20.78 -9.32 -8.72
N LEU A 246 21.96 -8.76 -8.45
CA LEU A 246 22.15 -7.83 -7.35
C LEU A 246 21.30 -6.56 -7.53
N ARG A 247 21.31 -6.00 -8.74
CA ARG A 247 20.51 -4.82 -9.08
C ARG A 247 19.03 -5.09 -8.91
N THR A 248 18.52 -6.21 -9.42
CA THR A 248 17.12 -6.60 -9.28
C THR A 248 16.72 -6.76 -7.81
N ARG A 249 17.60 -7.40 -7.02
CA ARG A 249 17.40 -7.56 -5.57
C ARG A 249 17.35 -6.23 -4.84
N LEU A 250 18.31 -5.33 -5.09
CA LEU A 250 18.35 -4.00 -4.48
C LEU A 250 17.14 -3.16 -4.87
N TYR A 251 16.73 -3.22 -6.15
CA TYR A 251 15.54 -2.50 -6.61
C TYR A 251 14.27 -3.03 -5.94
N SER A 252 14.10 -4.35 -5.86
CA SER A 252 12.97 -4.98 -5.17
C SER A 252 12.93 -4.62 -3.68
N GLN A 253 14.09 -4.64 -3.03
CA GLN A 253 14.20 -4.25 -1.63
C GLN A 253 13.85 -2.78 -1.43
N MET A 254 14.37 -1.88 -2.27
CA MET A 254 14.05 -0.46 -2.20
C MET A 254 12.55 -0.19 -2.44
N GLN A 255 11.91 -0.93 -3.35
CA GLN A 255 10.46 -0.85 -3.57
C GLN A 255 9.69 -1.35 -2.34
N GLN A 256 10.14 -2.45 -1.74
CA GLN A 256 9.52 -3.00 -0.54
C GLN A 256 9.63 -2.04 0.65
N ASP A 257 10.83 -1.49 0.89
CA ASP A 257 11.09 -0.52 1.96
C ASP A 257 10.25 0.76 1.77
N ARG A 258 10.11 1.21 0.51
CA ARG A 258 9.25 2.34 0.16
C ARG A 258 7.78 2.07 0.47
N LYS A 259 7.28 0.89 0.11
CA LYS A 259 5.89 0.47 0.41
C LYS A 259 5.66 0.36 1.92
N GLU A 260 6.58 -0.25 2.63
CA GLU A 260 6.49 -0.41 4.09
C GLU A 260 6.47 0.96 4.78
N THR A 261 7.33 1.88 4.38
CA THR A 261 7.35 3.25 4.89
C THR A 261 6.02 3.97 4.61
N ALA A 262 5.48 3.85 3.40
CA ALA A 262 4.20 4.44 3.05
C ALA A 262 3.05 3.84 3.88
N GLN A 263 3.05 2.53 4.11
CA GLN A 263 2.07 1.85 4.96
C GLN A 263 2.15 2.32 6.42
N LEU A 264 3.37 2.50 6.97
CA LEU A 264 3.56 3.03 8.31
C LEU A 264 2.98 4.44 8.44
N ILE A 265 3.27 5.34 7.51
CA ILE A 265 2.74 6.71 7.50
C ILE A 265 1.21 6.70 7.32
N ASN A 266 0.67 5.84 6.47
CA ASN A 266 -0.77 5.68 6.25
C ASN A 266 -1.52 5.06 7.44
N SER A 267 -0.83 4.39 8.36
CA SER A 267 -1.42 3.83 9.59
C SER A 267 -1.58 4.88 10.70
N VAL A 268 -0.90 6.00 10.61
CA VAL A 268 -1.01 7.11 11.56
C VAL A 268 -2.40 7.75 11.45
N ARG A 269 -2.99 8.07 12.61
CA ARG A 269 -4.33 8.65 12.67
C ARG A 269 -4.35 10.14 12.39
N GLU A 270 -3.27 10.84 12.72
CA GLU A 270 -3.12 12.26 12.39
C GLU A 270 -2.98 12.46 10.88
N ALA A 271 -3.55 13.52 10.38
CA ALA A 271 -3.39 13.93 9.00
C ALA A 271 -1.97 14.51 8.82
N ILE A 272 -1.20 13.89 7.92
CA ILE A 272 0.19 14.26 7.63
C ILE A 272 0.28 14.71 6.18
N LEU A 273 0.90 15.86 5.98
CA LEU A 273 1.21 16.42 4.69
C LEU A 273 2.70 16.75 4.65
N TYR A 274 3.42 16.26 3.65
CA TYR A 274 4.84 16.53 3.46
C TYR A 274 5.08 17.32 2.18
N LEU A 275 5.72 18.46 2.34
CA LEU A 275 6.17 19.32 1.25
C LEU A 275 7.65 19.06 0.99
N ASN A 276 7.98 18.57 -0.19
CA ASN A 276 9.34 18.38 -0.65
C ASN A 276 9.74 19.60 -1.50
N TYR A 277 10.71 20.38 -1.02
CA TYR A 277 11.12 21.61 -1.70
C TYR A 277 12.02 21.37 -2.92
N GLU A 278 12.77 20.25 -2.94
CA GLU A 278 13.62 19.90 -4.08
C GLU A 278 12.79 19.42 -5.27
N GLU A 279 11.85 18.53 -5.02
CA GLU A 279 11.00 17.93 -6.06
C GLU A 279 9.75 18.78 -6.36
N GLN A 280 9.50 19.83 -5.56
CA GLN A 280 8.28 20.64 -5.61
C GLN A 280 7.00 19.79 -5.57
N THR A 281 7.03 18.73 -4.77
CA THR A 281 5.92 17.80 -4.61
C THR A 281 5.33 17.88 -3.22
N VAL A 282 4.04 17.63 -3.14
CA VAL A 282 3.32 17.55 -1.87
C VAL A 282 2.69 16.18 -1.79
N VAL A 283 2.93 15.47 -0.70
CA VAL A 283 2.36 14.15 -0.47
C VAL A 283 1.64 14.11 0.87
N GLY A 284 0.48 13.46 0.88
CA GLY A 284 -0.34 13.30 2.07
C GLY A 284 -0.58 11.85 2.42
N ASN A 285 -0.77 11.57 3.72
CA ASN A 285 -1.18 10.25 4.16
C ASN A 285 -2.69 10.05 4.01
N ARG A 286 -3.15 8.83 4.26
CA ARG A 286 -4.57 8.45 4.17
C ARG A 286 -5.47 9.27 5.11
N ALA A 287 -4.98 9.66 6.30
CA ALA A 287 -5.75 10.46 7.24
C ALA A 287 -6.01 11.86 6.69
N PHE A 288 -5.00 12.47 6.04
CA PHE A 288 -5.16 13.77 5.37
C PHE A 288 -6.20 13.70 4.24
N VAL A 289 -6.12 12.67 3.38
CA VAL A 289 -7.08 12.47 2.28
C VAL A 289 -8.50 12.34 2.80
N ARG A 290 -8.72 11.63 3.93
CA ARG A 290 -10.05 11.47 4.53
C ARG A 290 -10.58 12.75 5.17
N MET A 291 -9.71 13.54 5.77
CA MET A 291 -10.09 14.80 6.43
C MET A 291 -10.57 15.86 5.42
N PHE A 292 -10.02 15.79 4.21
CA PHE A 292 -10.30 16.74 3.13
C PHE A 292 -10.83 16.03 1.86
N ASP A 293 -11.79 15.11 2.03
CA ASP A 293 -12.29 14.19 0.98
C ASP A 293 -12.86 14.91 -0.27
N GLU A 294 -13.21 16.18 -0.15
CA GLU A 294 -13.72 17.00 -1.25
C GLU A 294 -12.62 17.53 -2.19
N LEU A 295 -11.34 17.42 -1.82
CA LEU A 295 -10.23 17.85 -2.66
C LEU A 295 -9.87 16.77 -3.69
N GLN A 296 -9.44 17.20 -4.88
CA GLN A 296 -8.96 16.27 -5.90
C GLN A 296 -7.57 15.74 -5.54
N PHE A 297 -7.47 14.45 -5.26
CA PHE A 297 -6.21 13.77 -4.98
C PHE A 297 -5.88 12.77 -6.08
N GLU A 298 -4.63 12.76 -6.54
CA GLU A 298 -4.09 11.61 -7.29
C GLU A 298 -3.66 10.52 -6.31
N TYR A 299 -4.53 9.57 -6.08
CA TYR A 299 -4.29 8.46 -5.18
C TYR A 299 -4.05 7.16 -5.95
N LYS A 300 -2.81 6.67 -5.95
CA LYS A 300 -2.39 5.46 -6.69
C LYS A 300 -2.60 4.14 -5.94
N GLY A 301 -3.26 4.16 -4.80
CA GLY A 301 -3.58 2.97 -3.99
C GLY A 301 -3.11 3.04 -2.55
N TYR A 302 -3.46 2.01 -1.76
CA TYR A 302 -3.21 1.98 -0.30
C TYR A 302 -1.74 1.85 0.10
N GLU A 303 -0.87 1.47 -0.84
CA GLU A 303 0.56 1.20 -0.61
C GLU A 303 1.45 2.41 -0.89
N GLU A 304 0.88 3.52 -1.35
CA GLU A 304 1.61 4.76 -1.66
C GLU A 304 1.00 5.96 -0.91
N LEU A 305 1.80 7.00 -0.71
CA LEU A 305 1.28 8.28 -0.23
C LEU A 305 0.58 8.99 -1.38
N ALA A 306 -0.52 9.69 -1.07
CA ALA A 306 -1.24 10.46 -2.08
C ALA A 306 -0.42 11.67 -2.52
N THR A 307 -0.24 11.85 -3.83
CA THR A 307 0.26 13.12 -4.35
C THR A 307 -0.88 14.13 -4.32
N VAL A 308 -0.64 15.26 -3.66
CA VAL A 308 -1.66 16.27 -3.38
C VAL A 308 -1.37 17.51 -4.20
N SER A 309 -2.35 17.97 -4.96
CA SER A 309 -2.33 19.32 -5.51
C SER A 309 -3.09 20.22 -4.55
N ILE A 310 -2.39 21.09 -3.83
CA ILE A 310 -2.99 21.95 -2.81
C ILE A 310 -3.37 23.27 -3.44
N ASP A 311 -4.66 23.59 -3.36
CA ASP A 311 -5.15 24.95 -3.45
C ASP A 311 -5.38 25.46 -2.02
N ILE A 312 -4.51 26.35 -1.56
CA ILE A 312 -4.54 26.92 -0.20
C ILE A 312 -5.83 27.67 0.04
N GLU A 313 -6.35 28.37 -0.96
CA GLU A 313 -7.59 29.13 -0.84
C GLU A 313 -8.79 28.20 -0.64
N GLN A 314 -8.84 27.09 -1.38
CA GLN A 314 -9.88 26.08 -1.25
C GLN A 314 -9.85 25.40 0.13
N LEU A 315 -8.66 25.07 0.64
CA LEU A 315 -8.51 24.54 2.01
C LEU A 315 -8.98 25.56 3.06
N ALA A 316 -8.65 26.83 2.87
CA ALA A 316 -8.96 27.89 3.79
C ALA A 316 -10.47 28.26 3.83
N GLU A 317 -11.27 27.87 2.82
CA GLU A 317 -12.72 28.08 2.82
C GLU A 317 -13.43 27.35 3.95
N ARG A 318 -12.90 26.21 4.38
CA ARG A 318 -13.47 25.43 5.51
C ARG A 318 -12.95 25.86 6.87
N VAL A 319 -11.92 26.69 6.93
CA VAL A 319 -11.27 27.13 8.17
C VAL A 319 -11.91 28.42 8.68
N ASP A 320 -12.38 28.43 9.93
CA ASP A 320 -12.99 29.62 10.53
C ASP A 320 -11.98 30.76 10.71
N GLN A 321 -10.71 30.42 11.03
CA GLN A 321 -9.60 31.37 11.15
C GLN A 321 -8.82 31.50 9.84
N ARG A 322 -9.50 31.77 8.74
CA ARG A 322 -8.98 31.75 7.37
C ARG A 322 -7.67 32.50 7.17
N GLU A 323 -7.58 33.74 7.63
CA GLU A 323 -6.39 34.58 7.43
C GLU A 323 -5.15 34.05 8.15
N LEU A 324 -5.32 33.54 9.38
CA LEU A 324 -4.23 32.96 10.17
C LEU A 324 -3.73 31.65 9.53
N PHE A 325 -4.65 30.86 9.00
CA PHE A 325 -4.32 29.61 8.33
C PHE A 325 -3.56 29.86 7.02
N ILE A 326 -4.01 30.80 6.20
CA ILE A 326 -3.32 31.17 4.95
C ILE A 326 -1.90 31.65 5.26
N ASP A 327 -1.72 32.60 6.19
CA ASP A 327 -0.39 33.09 6.58
C ASP A 327 0.53 31.96 7.06
N TYR A 328 0.00 31.05 7.88
CA TYR A 328 0.74 29.91 8.40
C TYR A 328 1.22 28.98 7.26
N VAL A 329 0.33 28.63 6.34
CA VAL A 329 0.64 27.72 5.23
C VAL A 329 1.55 28.41 4.21
N GLU A 330 1.34 29.69 3.88
CA GLU A 330 2.22 30.45 2.99
C GLU A 330 3.65 30.53 3.52
N ARG A 331 3.84 30.73 4.83
CA ARG A 331 5.16 30.68 5.45
C ARG A 331 5.82 29.33 5.28
N VAL A 332 5.09 28.24 5.43
CA VAL A 332 5.59 26.88 5.18
C VAL A 332 6.04 26.73 3.72
N PHE A 333 5.23 27.17 2.76
CA PHE A 333 5.59 27.10 1.33
C PHE A 333 6.80 28.00 0.98
N ASN A 334 6.98 29.12 1.69
CA ASN A 334 8.11 30.02 1.54
C ASN A 334 9.37 29.58 2.30
N GLN A 335 9.43 28.34 2.79
CA GLN A 335 10.55 27.74 3.51
C GLN A 335 10.90 28.46 4.82
N ASP A 336 9.93 29.15 5.45
CA ASP A 336 10.01 29.79 6.76
C ASP A 336 8.92 29.20 7.69
N PRO A 337 8.95 27.88 8.01
CA PRO A 337 7.89 27.26 8.79
C PRO A 337 7.83 27.87 10.20
N PRO A 338 6.61 28.18 10.67
CA PRO A 338 6.40 28.68 12.02
C PRO A 338 6.84 27.64 13.07
N VAL A 339 7.46 28.09 14.15
CA VAL A 339 7.85 27.21 15.28
C VAL A 339 6.64 26.88 16.15
N ASP A 340 5.71 27.83 16.28
CA ASP A 340 4.51 27.65 17.09
C ASP A 340 3.41 26.95 16.30
N GLY A 341 2.70 26.02 16.96
CA GLY A 341 1.53 25.35 16.37
C GLY A 341 0.34 26.32 16.23
N LEU A 342 -0.50 26.08 15.25
CA LEU A 342 -1.72 26.82 14.99
C LEU A 342 -2.95 25.98 15.39
N SER A 343 -3.85 26.55 16.20
CA SER A 343 -5.15 25.94 16.50
C SER A 343 -6.21 26.58 15.60
N ILE A 344 -6.93 25.76 14.86
CA ILE A 344 -8.00 26.17 13.95
C ILE A 344 -9.26 25.37 14.20
N SER A 345 -10.40 25.93 13.81
CA SER A 345 -11.64 25.19 13.70
C SER A 345 -12.13 25.12 12.26
N LEU A 346 -12.79 24.03 11.93
CA LEU A 346 -13.39 23.77 10.64
C LEU A 346 -14.90 23.79 10.75
N ASP A 347 -15.58 24.17 9.64
CA ASP A 347 -17.02 24.03 9.43
C ASP A 347 -17.85 24.62 10.58
N GLN A 348 -17.52 25.86 11.00
CA GLN A 348 -18.19 26.61 12.08
C GLN A 348 -18.05 25.95 13.47
N GLY A 349 -16.94 25.28 13.71
CA GLY A 349 -16.62 24.67 15.01
C GLY A 349 -17.01 23.20 15.15
N ASP A 350 -17.36 22.52 14.06
CA ASP A 350 -17.66 21.08 14.09
C ASP A 350 -16.40 20.22 14.31
N CYS A 351 -15.22 20.73 13.93
CA CYS A 351 -13.94 20.06 14.12
C CYS A 351 -12.86 21.04 14.55
N TYR A 352 -12.09 20.70 15.56
CA TYR A 352 -10.94 21.48 16.04
C TYR A 352 -9.64 20.77 15.68
N LEU A 353 -8.76 21.47 14.95
CA LEU A 353 -7.46 20.96 14.55
C LEU A 353 -6.32 21.74 15.20
N GLN A 354 -5.30 21.02 15.59
CA GLN A 354 -4.00 21.58 15.95
C GLN A 354 -3.00 21.25 14.85
N VAL A 355 -2.44 22.28 14.23
CA VAL A 355 -1.51 22.20 13.10
C VAL A 355 -0.10 22.47 13.58
N TYR A 356 0.82 21.58 13.26
CA TYR A 356 2.25 21.73 13.56
C TYR A 356 3.06 21.64 12.27
N ALA A 357 4.12 22.44 12.17
CA ALA A 357 5.07 22.39 11.07
C ALA A 357 6.42 21.89 11.59
N GLU A 358 6.88 20.76 11.07
CA GLU A 358 8.16 20.14 11.42
C GLU A 358 9.12 20.22 10.22
N SER A 359 10.24 20.88 10.41
CA SER A 359 11.26 21.06 9.38
C SER A 359 12.13 19.82 9.25
N ILE A 360 12.31 19.33 8.02
CA ILE A 360 13.13 18.17 7.69
C ILE A 360 14.42 18.66 7.03
N TYR A 361 15.55 18.39 7.68
CA TYR A 361 16.87 18.78 7.21
C TYR A 361 17.62 17.57 6.64
N ARG A 362 18.37 17.80 5.56
CA ARG A 362 19.34 16.87 4.99
C ARG A 362 20.66 17.61 4.79
N ASP A 363 21.75 17.08 5.35
CA ASP A 363 23.07 17.72 5.27
C ASP A 363 23.04 19.23 5.64
N GLU A 364 22.34 19.58 6.75
CA GLU A 364 22.11 20.93 7.26
C GLU A 364 21.30 21.88 6.36
N THR A 365 20.79 21.40 5.23
CA THR A 365 19.86 22.14 4.35
C THR A 365 18.42 21.75 4.60
N LEU A 366 17.51 22.72 4.57
CA LEU A 366 16.07 22.47 4.68
C LEU A 366 15.58 21.75 3.42
N HIS A 367 15.25 20.48 3.56
CA HIS A 367 14.83 19.62 2.46
C HIS A 367 13.32 19.67 2.23
N GLY A 368 12.56 19.82 3.31
CA GLY A 368 11.10 19.88 3.25
C GLY A 368 10.49 20.21 4.60
N THR A 369 9.18 20.35 4.63
CA THR A 369 8.41 20.56 5.85
C THR A 369 7.26 19.57 5.92
N MET A 370 7.09 18.98 7.08
CA MET A 370 5.97 18.10 7.39
C MET A 370 4.93 18.90 8.19
N LEU A 371 3.71 18.99 7.69
CA LEU A 371 2.57 19.50 8.42
C LEU A 371 1.81 18.32 9.04
N VAL A 372 1.56 18.41 10.33
CA VAL A 372 0.75 17.44 11.09
C VAL A 372 -0.50 18.15 11.57
N LEU A 373 -1.67 17.64 11.18
CA LEU A 373 -2.97 18.15 11.60
C LEU A 373 -3.58 17.11 12.54
N ARG A 374 -3.65 17.47 13.81
CA ARG A 374 -4.23 16.62 14.86
C ARG A 374 -5.65 17.08 15.16
N ASP A 375 -6.59 16.16 15.07
CA ASP A 375 -7.96 16.37 15.52
C ASP A 375 -7.98 16.37 17.07
N VAL A 376 -8.36 17.50 17.63
CA VAL A 376 -8.46 17.74 19.07
C VAL A 376 -9.90 18.11 19.47
N THR A 377 -10.88 17.73 18.64
CA THR A 377 -12.29 18.06 18.84
C THR A 377 -12.79 17.54 20.17
N ALA A 378 -12.55 16.27 20.46
CA ALA A 378 -13.01 15.64 21.71
C ALA A 378 -12.38 16.29 22.94
N GLU A 379 -11.07 16.58 22.92
CA GLU A 379 -10.36 17.28 24.02
C GLU A 379 -10.91 18.69 24.22
N THR A 380 -11.12 19.43 23.11
CA THR A 380 -11.63 20.82 23.15
C THR A 380 -13.07 20.86 23.65
N GLU A 381 -13.92 19.93 23.24
CA GLU A 381 -15.30 19.83 23.74
C GLU A 381 -15.33 19.51 25.23
N ILE A 382 -14.49 18.58 25.71
CA ILE A 382 -14.39 18.27 27.13
C ILE A 382 -13.95 19.50 27.93
N ASP A 383 -12.95 20.25 27.46
CA ASP A 383 -12.47 21.45 28.14
C ASP A 383 -13.51 22.57 28.10
N ARG A 384 -14.27 22.70 27.00
CA ARG A 384 -15.41 23.64 26.90
C ARG A 384 -16.49 23.27 27.89
N MET A 385 -16.94 22.00 27.92
CA MET A 385 -17.95 21.52 28.85
C MET A 385 -17.51 21.72 30.30
N LYS A 386 -16.21 21.49 30.61
CA LYS A 386 -15.66 21.74 31.94
C LYS A 386 -15.68 23.22 32.34
N SER A 387 -15.34 24.10 31.40
CA SER A 387 -15.37 25.55 31.60
C SER A 387 -16.78 26.07 31.78
N GLU A 388 -17.73 25.61 30.97
CA GLU A 388 -19.16 25.93 31.10
C GLU A 388 -19.72 25.44 32.44
N LEU A 389 -19.34 24.23 32.88
CA LEU A 389 -19.71 23.69 34.18
C LEU A 389 -19.24 24.59 35.31
N VAL A 390 -17.94 24.95 35.33
CA VAL A 390 -17.39 25.84 36.39
C VAL A 390 -18.09 27.21 36.41
N SER A 391 -18.37 27.77 35.25
CA SER A 391 -19.09 29.03 35.11
C SER A 391 -20.50 28.93 35.66
N THR A 392 -21.23 27.87 35.31
CA THR A 392 -22.63 27.64 35.75
C THR A 392 -22.68 27.40 37.24
N VAL A 393 -21.81 26.56 37.81
CA VAL A 393 -21.72 26.32 39.26
C VAL A 393 -21.45 27.63 40.00
N SER A 394 -20.51 28.45 39.53
CA SER A 394 -20.17 29.73 40.13
C SER A 394 -21.37 30.68 40.13
N HIS A 395 -22.15 30.68 39.07
CA HIS A 395 -23.37 31.51 38.98
C HIS A 395 -24.46 31.03 39.93
N GLU A 396 -24.75 29.71 39.96
CA GLU A 396 -25.76 29.10 40.82
C GLU A 396 -25.43 29.19 42.34
N LEU A 397 -24.14 29.24 42.70
CA LEU A 397 -23.69 29.50 44.06
C LEU A 397 -23.77 30.97 44.43
N ARG A 398 -23.47 31.89 43.52
CA ARG A 398 -23.42 33.33 43.79
C ARG A 398 -24.82 33.92 44.10
N THR A 399 -25.87 33.45 43.43
CA THR A 399 -27.23 33.95 43.59
C THR A 399 -27.76 33.77 45.00
N PRO A 400 -27.85 32.57 45.62
CA PRO A 400 -28.27 32.37 46.99
C PRO A 400 -27.37 33.10 48.01
N LEU A 401 -26.04 33.07 47.76
CA LEU A 401 -25.11 33.76 48.65
C LEU A 401 -25.32 35.27 48.67
N SER A 402 -25.59 35.90 47.53
CA SER A 402 -25.89 37.33 47.45
C SER A 402 -27.22 37.66 48.14
N SER A 403 -28.21 36.76 48.05
CA SER A 403 -29.47 36.91 48.74
C SER A 403 -29.30 36.83 50.27
N ILE A 404 -28.55 35.81 50.77
CA ILE A 404 -28.22 35.68 52.19
C ILE A 404 -27.50 36.92 52.69
N TYR A 405 -26.45 37.37 51.97
CA TYR A 405 -25.66 38.55 52.33
C TYR A 405 -26.52 39.80 52.36
N GLY A 406 -27.32 40.08 51.33
CA GLY A 406 -28.18 41.27 51.28
C GLY A 406 -29.24 41.33 52.37
N PHE A 407 -29.91 40.20 52.69
CA PHE A 407 -30.88 40.16 53.77
C PHE A 407 -30.23 40.25 55.13
N THR A 408 -29.03 39.69 55.36
CA THR A 408 -28.28 39.88 56.59
C THR A 408 -27.85 41.34 56.79
N GLU A 409 -27.33 41.98 55.71
CA GLU A 409 -27.01 43.42 55.76
C GLU A 409 -28.20 44.31 56.07
N LEU A 410 -29.37 44.09 55.45
CA LEU A 410 -30.63 44.80 55.75
C LEU A 410 -31.07 44.57 57.19
N MET A 411 -30.86 43.41 57.76
CA MET A 411 -31.19 43.11 59.18
C MET A 411 -30.25 43.79 60.17
N LEU A 412 -28.98 43.98 59.80
CA LEU A 412 -27.97 44.62 60.63
C LEU A 412 -28.11 46.16 60.61
N GLU A 413 -28.39 46.73 59.44
CA GLU A 413 -28.40 48.20 59.26
C GLU A 413 -29.73 48.85 59.50
N ARG A 414 -30.86 48.12 59.43
CA ARG A 414 -32.23 48.71 59.55
C ARG A 414 -32.99 48.21 60.76
N ASN A 415 -33.67 49.11 61.41
CA ASN A 415 -34.63 48.76 62.48
C ASN A 415 -35.95 48.26 61.86
N LEU A 416 -36.06 46.93 61.70
CA LEU A 416 -37.14 46.24 61.00
C LEU A 416 -38.25 45.88 61.96
N LYS A 417 -39.52 45.89 61.47
CA LYS A 417 -40.67 45.30 62.20
C LYS A 417 -40.47 43.78 62.32
N ASP A 418 -41.00 43.21 63.43
CA ASP A 418 -40.82 41.79 63.68
C ASP A 418 -41.26 40.88 62.53
N SER A 419 -42.37 41.18 61.86
CA SER A 419 -42.85 40.43 60.71
C SER A 419 -41.87 40.43 59.53
N ARG A 420 -41.18 41.56 59.28
CA ARG A 420 -40.16 41.62 58.24
C ARG A 420 -38.83 40.91 58.65
N ARG A 421 -38.50 40.97 59.91
CA ARG A 421 -37.35 40.25 60.47
C ARG A 421 -37.53 38.75 60.31
N GLU A 422 -38.71 38.27 60.64
CA GLU A 422 -39.06 36.85 60.51
C GLU A 422 -39.02 36.40 59.04
N LEU A 423 -39.58 37.21 58.12
CA LEU A 423 -39.54 36.95 56.72
C LEU A 423 -38.06 36.85 56.20
N TYR A 424 -37.18 37.79 56.59
CA TYR A 424 -35.82 37.82 56.16
C TYR A 424 -35.03 36.65 56.75
N LEU A 425 -35.23 36.29 57.98
CA LEU A 425 -34.67 35.13 58.62
C LEU A 425 -35.05 33.82 57.89
N LYS A 426 -36.34 33.71 57.56
CA LYS A 426 -36.85 32.58 56.79
C LYS A 426 -36.21 32.51 55.40
N THR A 427 -36.13 33.65 54.71
CA THR A 427 -35.46 33.69 53.37
C THR A 427 -34.00 33.31 53.46
N ILE A 428 -33.24 33.81 54.47
CA ILE A 428 -31.85 33.44 54.68
C ILE A 428 -31.72 31.93 54.97
N HIS A 429 -32.61 31.39 55.82
CA HIS A 429 -32.62 29.97 56.13
C HIS A 429 -32.87 29.09 54.88
N ASP A 430 -33.88 29.47 54.11
CA ASP A 430 -34.25 28.72 52.90
C ASP A 430 -33.16 28.76 51.84
N GLU A 431 -32.52 29.93 51.62
CA GLU A 431 -31.39 30.05 50.67
C GLU A 431 -30.13 29.33 51.17
N ALA A 432 -29.84 29.33 52.48
CA ALA A 432 -28.73 28.54 53.06
C ALA A 432 -28.96 27.03 52.90
N LYS A 433 -30.21 26.58 53.12
CA LYS A 433 -30.61 25.19 52.92
C LYS A 433 -30.50 24.79 51.45
N ARG A 434 -30.95 25.64 50.51
CA ARG A 434 -30.81 25.46 49.05
C ARG A 434 -29.34 25.35 48.63
N LEU A 435 -28.49 26.25 49.18
CA LEU A 435 -27.05 26.23 48.90
C LEU A 435 -26.40 24.94 49.37
N SER A 436 -26.77 24.46 50.56
CA SER A 436 -26.28 23.20 51.11
C SER A 436 -26.64 22.01 50.22
N TYR A 437 -27.88 21.92 49.76
CA TYR A 437 -28.30 20.86 48.82
C TYR A 437 -27.57 20.94 47.52
N LEU A 438 -27.40 22.14 46.94
CA LEU A 438 -26.70 22.32 45.67
C LEU A 438 -25.25 21.85 45.74
N VAL A 439 -24.54 22.15 46.86
CA VAL A 439 -23.16 21.71 47.09
C VAL A 439 -23.12 20.19 47.24
N SER A 440 -24.05 19.60 48.06
CA SER A 440 -24.10 18.16 48.23
C SER A 440 -24.39 17.44 46.90
N ASP A 441 -25.42 17.82 46.18
CA ASP A 441 -25.82 17.26 44.87
C ASP A 441 -24.67 17.32 43.87
N PHE A 442 -23.94 18.45 43.85
CA PHE A 442 -22.78 18.60 42.96
C PHE A 442 -21.64 17.67 43.33
N LEU A 443 -21.31 17.56 44.63
CA LEU A 443 -20.23 16.66 45.08
C LEU A 443 -20.58 15.20 44.84
N ASP A 444 -21.83 14.79 45.07
CA ASP A 444 -22.28 13.43 44.84
C ASP A 444 -22.25 13.08 43.34
N LEU A 445 -22.72 13.99 42.47
CA LEU A 445 -22.61 13.82 41.03
C LEU A 445 -21.14 13.68 40.57
N GLN A 446 -20.24 14.51 41.10
CA GLN A 446 -18.81 14.43 40.77
C GLN A 446 -18.18 13.13 41.20
N LYS A 447 -18.58 12.57 42.38
CA LYS A 447 -18.10 11.25 42.84
C LYS A 447 -18.63 10.13 41.95
N MET A 448 -19.89 10.17 41.56
CA MET A 448 -20.52 9.19 40.67
C MET A 448 -19.83 9.17 39.30
N GLU A 449 -19.63 10.32 38.66
CA GLU A 449 -18.97 10.44 37.36
C GLU A 449 -17.51 9.99 37.39
N ALA A 450 -16.80 10.26 38.49
CA ALA A 450 -15.42 9.80 38.67
C ALA A 450 -15.32 8.30 39.01
N GLY A 451 -16.45 7.59 39.12
CA GLY A 451 -16.48 6.18 39.53
C GLY A 451 -15.99 5.98 40.97
N LYS A 452 -16.03 7.04 41.77
CA LYS A 452 -15.55 7.03 43.18
C LYS A 452 -16.68 6.86 44.21
N GLN A 453 -17.92 6.84 43.73
CA GLN A 453 -19.07 6.57 44.55
C GLN A 453 -19.05 5.08 44.97
N THR A 454 -19.12 4.82 46.24
CA THR A 454 -19.33 3.48 46.81
C THR A 454 -20.82 3.27 47.03
N PHE A 455 -21.36 2.24 46.37
CA PHE A 455 -22.76 1.85 46.55
C PHE A 455 -22.81 0.66 47.54
N GLU A 456 -23.73 0.71 48.45
CA GLU A 456 -23.99 -0.37 49.40
C GLU A 456 -25.10 -1.26 48.84
N TRP A 457 -24.73 -2.30 48.11
CA TRP A 457 -25.65 -3.21 47.43
C TRP A 457 -26.39 -4.09 48.44
N GLU A 458 -27.71 -4.01 48.42
CA GLU A 458 -28.59 -4.83 49.24
C GLU A 458 -29.86 -5.22 48.48
N HIS A 459 -30.63 -6.17 49.04
CA HIS A 459 -31.93 -6.55 48.49
C HIS A 459 -32.97 -5.51 48.86
N VAL A 460 -33.37 -4.69 47.93
CA VAL A 460 -34.34 -3.60 48.11
C VAL A 460 -35.69 -4.04 47.55
N ASP A 461 -36.74 -3.97 48.37
CA ASP A 461 -38.14 -4.07 47.94
C ASP A 461 -38.63 -2.70 47.49
N LEU A 462 -38.74 -2.51 46.16
CA LEU A 462 -39.19 -1.27 45.57
C LEU A 462 -40.63 -0.94 45.85
N TYR A 463 -41.47 -1.95 46.14
CA TYR A 463 -42.87 -1.68 46.56
C TYR A 463 -42.92 -0.97 47.92
N THR A 464 -42.22 -1.49 48.90
CA THR A 464 -42.14 -0.86 50.23
C THR A 464 -41.50 0.52 50.12
N LEU A 465 -40.41 0.67 49.36
CA LEU A 465 -39.74 1.93 49.17
C LEU A 465 -40.63 2.99 48.50
N ALA A 466 -41.35 2.62 47.46
CA ALA A 466 -42.31 3.53 46.80
C ALA A 466 -43.44 3.95 47.72
N ARG A 467 -44.03 3.01 48.47
CA ARG A 467 -45.09 3.29 49.44
C ARG A 467 -44.62 4.26 50.53
N ASP A 468 -43.45 4.04 51.11
CA ASP A 468 -42.90 4.87 52.18
C ASP A 468 -42.55 6.28 51.63
N SER A 469 -41.96 6.35 50.41
CA SER A 469 -41.71 7.61 49.70
C SER A 469 -43.01 8.39 49.44
N ILE A 470 -44.05 7.73 48.94
CA ILE A 470 -45.36 8.33 48.71
C ILE A 470 -45.95 8.88 50.00
N THR A 471 -45.90 8.09 51.07
CA THR A 471 -46.40 8.53 52.40
C THR A 471 -45.71 9.81 52.85
N PHE A 472 -44.39 9.86 52.74
CA PHE A 472 -43.60 11.04 53.10
C PHE A 472 -43.96 12.27 52.25
N TYR A 473 -44.03 12.12 50.93
CA TYR A 473 -44.33 13.25 50.03
C TYR A 473 -45.79 13.70 50.10
N GLN A 474 -46.76 12.80 50.40
CA GLN A 474 -48.13 13.15 50.61
C GLN A 474 -48.33 14.09 51.81
N GLU A 475 -47.51 13.95 52.86
CA GLU A 475 -47.53 14.86 54.04
C GLU A 475 -46.98 16.26 53.72
N THR A 476 -46.25 16.41 52.60
CA THR A 476 -45.61 17.67 52.22
C THR A 476 -46.54 18.56 51.34
N THR A 477 -47.67 18.02 50.86
CA THR A 477 -48.57 18.73 49.95
C THR A 477 -50.02 18.40 50.19
N ASP A 478 -50.83 19.45 50.30
CA ASP A 478 -52.32 19.36 50.38
C ASP A 478 -52.96 19.41 48.99
N LEU A 479 -52.26 19.84 47.96
CA LEU A 479 -52.76 20.04 46.60
C LEU A 479 -52.70 18.86 45.69
N HIS A 480 -51.86 17.86 46.07
CA HIS A 480 -51.59 16.68 45.21
C HIS A 480 -52.10 15.41 45.85
N HIS A 481 -52.62 14.51 45.03
CA HIS A 481 -52.97 13.15 45.43
C HIS A 481 -51.97 12.17 44.80
N ILE A 482 -51.15 11.56 45.65
CA ILE A 482 -50.10 10.65 45.18
C ILE A 482 -50.58 9.20 45.36
N HIS A 483 -50.64 8.44 44.28
CA HIS A 483 -51.16 7.07 44.27
C HIS A 483 -50.07 6.07 43.83
N LEU A 484 -50.07 4.89 44.48
CA LEU A 484 -49.27 3.75 44.05
C LEU A 484 -50.17 2.80 43.26
N ASP A 485 -49.77 2.49 42.03
CA ASP A 485 -50.36 1.48 41.17
C ASP A 485 -49.37 0.33 40.99
N ALA A 486 -49.50 -0.69 41.80
CA ALA A 486 -48.65 -1.86 41.77
C ALA A 486 -49.38 -3.08 42.29
N ASP A 487 -49.24 -4.21 41.65
CA ASP A 487 -49.80 -5.45 42.13
C ASP A 487 -48.90 -5.99 43.27
N SER A 488 -49.41 -5.86 44.49
CA SER A 488 -48.68 -6.33 45.70
C SER A 488 -48.38 -7.83 45.74
N ALA A 489 -48.95 -8.59 44.80
CA ALA A 489 -48.63 -10.03 44.66
C ALA A 489 -47.40 -10.28 43.80
N GLN A 490 -46.92 -9.26 43.09
CA GLN A 490 -45.69 -9.34 42.29
C GLN A 490 -44.46 -9.09 43.16
N ASP A 491 -43.35 -9.69 42.75
CA ASP A 491 -42.05 -9.51 43.41
C ASP A 491 -41.30 -8.34 42.75
N PHE A 492 -41.05 -7.27 43.53
CA PHE A 492 -40.32 -6.07 43.10
C PHE A 492 -38.93 -5.94 43.78
N HIS A 493 -38.36 -7.03 44.23
CA HIS A 493 -37.02 -6.99 44.80
C HIS A 493 -35.95 -6.88 43.70
N ILE A 494 -35.02 -5.98 43.94
CA ILE A 494 -33.83 -5.78 43.13
C ILE A 494 -32.58 -5.73 44.03
N GLU A 495 -31.41 -5.95 43.43
CA GLU A 495 -30.14 -5.67 44.09
C GLU A 495 -29.76 -4.20 43.82
N ALA A 496 -29.80 -3.38 44.84
CA ALA A 496 -29.61 -1.93 44.68
C ALA A 496 -29.04 -1.27 45.92
N ASP A 497 -28.52 -0.07 45.78
CA ASP A 497 -28.20 0.84 46.88
C ASP A 497 -29.49 1.55 47.36
N LEU A 498 -29.90 1.27 48.57
CA LEU A 498 -31.15 1.83 49.13
C LEU A 498 -31.15 3.36 49.13
N ALA A 499 -30.03 3.98 49.53
CA ALA A 499 -29.93 5.43 49.59
C ALA A 499 -30.04 6.05 48.18
N GLY A 500 -29.40 5.42 47.18
CA GLY A 500 -29.55 5.83 45.77
C GLY A 500 -30.97 5.70 45.26
N MET A 501 -31.65 4.58 45.54
CA MET A 501 -33.06 4.41 45.15
C MET A 501 -33.98 5.40 45.85
N GLN A 502 -33.76 5.70 47.14
CA GLN A 502 -34.49 6.75 47.85
C GLN A 502 -34.30 8.13 47.20
N GLN A 503 -33.05 8.46 46.83
CA GLN A 503 -32.74 9.73 46.14
C GLN A 503 -33.36 9.80 44.76
N LEU A 504 -33.37 8.70 43.99
CA LEU A 504 -34.03 8.63 42.68
C LEU A 504 -35.52 8.89 42.79
N LEU A 505 -36.23 8.11 43.60
CA LEU A 505 -37.67 8.28 43.80
C LEU A 505 -38.00 9.65 44.37
N GLY A 506 -37.23 10.14 45.34
CA GLY A 506 -37.40 11.47 45.93
C GLY A 506 -37.29 12.60 44.91
N ASN A 507 -36.28 12.52 44.01
CA ASN A 507 -36.12 13.52 42.95
C ASN A 507 -37.28 13.49 41.94
N LEU A 508 -37.75 12.30 41.55
CA LEU A 508 -38.86 12.16 40.62
C LEU A 508 -40.18 12.66 41.24
N LEU A 509 -40.49 12.28 42.48
CA LEU A 509 -41.69 12.72 43.20
C LEU A 509 -41.66 14.22 43.47
N SER A 510 -40.56 14.76 43.95
CA SER A 510 -40.37 16.20 44.15
C SER A 510 -40.57 16.99 42.86
N ASN A 511 -40.07 16.49 41.73
CA ASN A 511 -40.28 17.11 40.43
C ASN A 511 -41.75 17.04 40.00
N ALA A 512 -42.43 15.90 40.16
CA ALA A 512 -43.85 15.75 39.85
C ALA A 512 -44.73 16.76 40.61
N ILE A 513 -44.51 16.95 41.92
CA ILE A 513 -45.20 17.92 42.74
C ILE A 513 -44.90 19.36 42.30
N LYS A 514 -43.63 19.64 42.07
CA LYS A 514 -43.11 20.97 41.79
C LYS A 514 -43.55 21.51 40.44
N TYR A 515 -43.61 20.64 39.44
CA TYR A 515 -44.03 21.01 38.09
C TYR A 515 -45.52 20.82 37.81
N SER A 516 -46.32 20.56 38.87
CA SER A 516 -47.79 20.57 38.87
C SER A 516 -48.33 21.64 39.84
N PRO A 517 -48.07 22.94 39.63
CA PRO A 517 -48.35 23.98 40.60
C PRO A 517 -49.85 24.16 40.92
N GLU A 518 -50.73 23.71 40.05
CA GLU A 518 -52.17 23.73 40.25
C GLU A 518 -52.69 22.50 41.05
N GLY A 519 -51.79 21.65 41.49
CA GLY A 519 -52.15 20.39 42.13
C GLY A 519 -52.46 19.30 41.09
N GLY A 520 -53.03 18.21 41.56
CA GLY A 520 -53.44 17.11 40.68
C GLY A 520 -53.00 15.73 41.17
N ASN A 521 -53.10 14.76 40.27
CA ASN A 521 -52.73 13.40 40.59
C ASN A 521 -51.27 13.11 40.17
N VAL A 522 -50.51 12.50 41.07
CA VAL A 522 -49.19 11.91 40.77
C VAL A 522 -49.35 10.42 40.91
N LEU A 523 -49.10 9.68 39.82
CA LEU A 523 -49.21 8.24 39.79
C LEU A 523 -47.79 7.62 39.76
N VAL A 524 -47.48 6.82 40.77
CA VAL A 524 -46.31 5.97 40.79
C VAL A 524 -46.76 4.57 40.42
N SER A 525 -46.25 4.00 39.35
CA SER A 525 -46.56 2.61 38.98
C SER A 525 -45.31 1.76 38.98
N LEU A 526 -45.46 0.52 39.48
CA LEU A 526 -44.43 -0.51 39.43
C LEU A 526 -44.92 -1.68 38.60
N GLU A 527 -44.17 -2.00 37.59
CA GLU A 527 -44.45 -3.13 36.68
C GLU A 527 -43.24 -4.04 36.62
N ARG A 528 -43.46 -5.33 36.66
CA ARG A 528 -42.40 -6.30 36.38
C ARG A 528 -42.55 -6.79 34.93
N ILE A 529 -41.58 -6.51 34.09
CA ILE A 529 -41.55 -6.92 32.69
C ILE A 529 -40.30 -7.75 32.50
N ASP A 530 -40.48 -9.03 32.23
CA ASP A 530 -39.41 -9.99 32.08
C ASP A 530 -38.41 -9.97 33.27
N ASN A 531 -37.16 -9.60 33.00
CA ASN A 531 -36.08 -9.49 34.00
C ASN A 531 -35.84 -8.05 34.46
N GLN A 532 -36.85 -7.18 34.40
CA GLN A 532 -36.72 -5.78 34.82
C GLN A 532 -37.91 -5.38 35.68
N VAL A 533 -37.66 -4.47 36.62
CA VAL A 533 -38.69 -3.70 37.30
C VAL A 533 -38.70 -2.31 36.69
N VAL A 534 -39.87 -1.88 36.25
CA VAL A 534 -40.13 -0.57 35.64
C VAL A 534 -40.86 0.31 36.66
N ILE A 535 -40.23 1.39 37.04
CA ILE A 535 -40.81 2.44 37.89
C ILE A 535 -41.28 3.58 36.99
N LYS A 536 -42.55 3.94 37.03
CA LYS A 536 -43.06 5.08 36.30
C LYS A 536 -43.59 6.11 37.29
N VAL A 537 -43.19 7.38 37.15
CA VAL A 537 -43.72 8.49 37.91
C VAL A 537 -44.39 9.45 36.91
N ARG A 538 -45.73 9.50 36.97
CA ARG A 538 -46.54 10.31 36.07
C ARG A 538 -47.16 11.50 36.82
N ASP A 539 -47.01 12.68 36.27
CA ASP A 539 -47.68 13.93 36.72
C ASP A 539 -48.65 14.46 35.68
N ASN A 540 -49.61 15.30 36.13
CA ASN A 540 -50.52 16.06 35.29
C ASN A 540 -50.10 17.55 35.25
N GLY A 541 -48.80 17.80 35.29
CA GLY A 541 -48.26 19.15 35.33
C GLY A 541 -48.15 19.82 33.97
N ILE A 542 -47.28 20.83 33.91
CA ILE A 542 -47.09 21.67 32.72
C ILE A 542 -46.44 20.96 31.52
N GLY A 543 -45.99 19.72 31.69
CA GLY A 543 -45.28 18.95 30.63
C GLY A 543 -43.95 19.58 30.18
N ILE A 544 -43.28 18.98 29.21
CA ILE A 544 -41.96 19.36 28.73
C ILE A 544 -42.01 19.57 27.21
N PRO A 545 -41.52 20.70 26.67
CA PRO A 545 -41.41 20.91 25.23
C PRO A 545 -40.50 19.89 24.57
N SER A 546 -40.82 19.42 23.37
CA SER A 546 -40.03 18.43 22.64
C SER A 546 -38.58 18.85 22.39
N SER A 547 -38.31 20.15 22.19
CA SER A 547 -36.97 20.72 22.03
C SER A 547 -36.11 20.61 23.28
N ALA A 548 -36.69 20.46 24.47
CA ALA A 548 -35.98 20.36 25.73
C ALA A 548 -35.66 18.91 26.15
N LEU A 549 -36.39 17.92 25.60
CA LEU A 549 -36.24 16.50 25.97
C LEU A 549 -34.82 15.97 25.81
N PRO A 550 -34.08 16.26 24.72
CA PRO A 550 -32.71 15.72 24.53
C PRO A 550 -31.74 16.16 25.63
N ASN A 551 -31.91 17.34 26.21
CA ASN A 551 -31.00 17.94 27.17
C ASN A 551 -31.49 17.83 28.62
N LEU A 552 -32.68 17.25 28.87
CA LEU A 552 -33.37 17.26 30.16
C LEU A 552 -32.54 16.63 31.30
N PHE A 553 -31.75 15.61 31.02
CA PHE A 553 -30.89 14.95 31.96
C PHE A 553 -29.48 15.57 32.05
N GLY A 554 -29.26 16.71 31.38
CA GLY A 554 -28.03 17.49 31.44
C GLY A 554 -27.86 18.18 32.80
N LYS A 555 -26.61 18.41 33.20
CA LYS A 555 -26.26 19.11 34.43
C LYS A 555 -26.71 20.56 34.38
N PHE A 556 -27.38 21.06 35.45
CA PHE A 556 -27.89 22.43 35.56
C PHE A 556 -28.89 22.81 34.45
N TYR A 557 -29.31 21.83 33.64
CA TYR A 557 -30.27 22.13 32.58
C TYR A 557 -31.63 22.43 33.15
N ARG A 558 -32.20 23.51 32.67
CA ARG A 558 -33.55 23.96 33.02
C ARG A 558 -34.24 24.51 31.77
N VAL A 559 -35.52 24.18 31.61
CA VAL A 559 -36.29 24.70 30.49
C VAL A 559 -36.56 26.21 30.70
N ASP A 560 -35.95 27.07 29.90
CA ASP A 560 -36.07 28.52 29.97
C ASP A 560 -37.46 29.00 29.49
N ASN A 561 -38.37 29.28 30.45
CA ASN A 561 -39.58 30.04 30.22
C ASN A 561 -39.77 31.01 31.39
N SER A 562 -40.19 32.25 31.12
CA SER A 562 -40.34 33.34 32.07
C SER A 562 -41.22 33.01 33.29
N ASP A 563 -42.25 32.17 33.13
CA ASP A 563 -43.13 31.72 34.19
C ASP A 563 -42.55 30.62 35.08
N ARG A 564 -41.52 29.89 34.60
CA ARG A 564 -40.88 28.77 35.32
C ARG A 564 -39.71 29.22 36.19
N ARG A 565 -39.19 30.43 36.04
CA ARG A 565 -38.14 30.97 36.93
C ARG A 565 -38.59 31.01 38.40
N LYS A 566 -39.93 31.01 38.67
CA LYS A 566 -40.49 30.94 40.01
C LYS A 566 -40.44 29.56 40.65
N ILE A 567 -40.28 28.51 39.82
CA ILE A 567 -40.18 27.12 40.30
C ILE A 567 -38.71 26.84 40.61
N GLY A 568 -38.33 26.90 41.89
CA GLY A 568 -36.95 26.71 42.34
C GLY A 568 -36.40 25.30 42.07
N GLY A 569 -35.09 25.16 41.84
CA GLY A 569 -34.41 23.87 41.65
C GLY A 569 -32.96 24.05 41.26
N THR A 570 -32.12 23.05 41.56
CA THR A 570 -30.68 23.05 41.25
C THR A 570 -30.36 22.67 39.80
N GLY A 571 -31.28 21.98 39.12
CA GLY A 571 -31.02 21.39 37.81
C GLY A 571 -30.09 20.19 37.84
N LEU A 572 -29.77 19.66 39.03
CA LEU A 572 -28.91 18.49 39.20
C LEU A 572 -29.71 17.21 39.46
N GLY A 573 -30.93 17.29 39.98
CA GLY A 573 -31.70 16.12 40.44
C GLY A 573 -31.93 15.07 39.34
N LEU A 574 -32.26 15.45 38.10
CA LEU A 574 -32.44 14.52 36.99
C LEU A 574 -31.09 13.95 36.47
N ALA A 575 -30.02 14.73 36.51
CA ALA A 575 -28.67 14.23 36.19
C ALA A 575 -28.23 13.17 37.21
N ILE A 576 -28.52 13.41 38.50
CA ILE A 576 -28.27 12.43 39.58
C ILE A 576 -29.11 11.17 39.35
N CYS A 577 -30.41 11.30 39.04
CA CYS A 577 -31.25 10.14 38.71
C CYS A 577 -30.67 9.30 37.59
N LYS A 578 -30.15 9.94 36.53
CA LYS A 578 -29.52 9.27 35.39
C LYS A 578 -28.26 8.49 35.82
N GLU A 579 -27.38 9.10 36.63
CA GLU A 579 -26.17 8.45 37.11
C GLU A 579 -26.46 7.29 38.08
N ILE A 580 -27.46 7.45 38.97
CA ILE A 580 -27.91 6.36 39.84
C ILE A 580 -28.45 5.19 39.00
N THR A 581 -29.33 5.46 38.06
CA THR A 581 -29.91 4.43 37.18
C THR A 581 -28.82 3.71 36.37
N LYS A 582 -27.89 4.47 35.81
CA LYS A 582 -26.75 3.92 35.07
C LYS A 582 -25.84 3.03 35.93
N ALA A 583 -25.56 3.43 37.17
CA ALA A 583 -24.79 2.65 38.12
C ALA A 583 -25.48 1.32 38.48
N HIS A 584 -26.80 1.26 38.41
CA HIS A 584 -27.62 0.07 38.63
C HIS A 584 -27.93 -0.68 37.33
N GLU A 585 -27.13 -0.50 36.25
CA GLU A 585 -27.30 -1.14 34.94
C GLU A 585 -28.69 -0.95 34.32
N GLY A 586 -29.42 0.12 34.75
CA GLY A 586 -30.75 0.44 34.30
C GLY A 586 -30.79 1.51 33.23
N HIS A 587 -32.03 1.88 32.82
CA HIS A 587 -32.29 2.91 31.82
C HIS A 587 -33.34 3.91 32.34
N LEU A 588 -33.08 5.23 32.15
CA LEU A 588 -34.00 6.31 32.54
C LEU A 588 -34.36 7.13 31.31
N HIS A 589 -35.68 7.25 31.04
CA HIS A 589 -36.22 8.08 29.96
C HIS A 589 -37.49 8.81 30.39
N VAL A 590 -38.02 9.67 29.53
CA VAL A 590 -39.19 10.51 29.81
C VAL A 590 -40.09 10.60 28.59
N GLU A 591 -41.38 10.47 28.83
CA GLU A 591 -42.43 10.75 27.87
C GLU A 591 -43.21 11.98 28.37
N SER A 592 -43.39 13.00 27.54
CA SER A 592 -44.06 14.20 27.95
C SER A 592 -44.71 14.94 26.80
N VAL A 593 -45.90 15.50 27.07
CA VAL A 593 -46.60 16.40 26.15
C VAL A 593 -46.80 17.74 26.87
N TYR A 594 -46.31 18.78 26.22
CA TYR A 594 -46.44 20.14 26.79
C TYR A 594 -47.88 20.55 27.04
N GLY A 595 -48.24 20.89 28.29
CA GLY A 595 -49.59 21.20 28.72
C GLY A 595 -50.40 20.02 29.27
N GLU A 596 -49.92 18.77 29.17
CA GLU A 596 -50.67 17.58 29.62
C GLU A 596 -49.98 16.83 30.77
N GLY A 597 -48.67 17.05 30.98
CA GLY A 597 -47.87 16.40 32.02
C GLY A 597 -46.71 15.60 31.50
N SER A 598 -46.04 14.88 32.41
CA SER A 598 -44.83 14.06 32.10
C SER A 598 -44.91 12.71 32.78
N THR A 599 -44.24 11.72 32.17
CA THR A 599 -44.04 10.40 32.76
C THR A 599 -42.56 10.08 32.71
N PHE A 600 -41.89 10.00 33.86
CA PHE A 600 -40.53 9.54 33.98
C PHE A 600 -40.54 8.02 34.17
N ILE A 601 -39.73 7.31 33.39
CA ILE A 601 -39.71 5.86 33.32
C ILE A 601 -38.30 5.39 33.63
N CYS A 602 -38.15 4.61 34.70
CA CYS A 602 -36.88 4.02 35.12
C CYS A 602 -36.98 2.49 35.07
N GLU A 603 -36.15 1.87 34.28
CA GLU A 603 -36.06 0.44 34.09
C GLU A 603 -34.84 -0.08 34.84
N LEU A 604 -34.99 -1.03 35.75
CA LEU A 604 -33.92 -1.59 36.58
C LEU A 604 -33.92 -3.10 36.45
N PRO A 605 -32.73 -3.75 36.35
CA PRO A 605 -32.65 -5.19 36.27
C PRO A 605 -33.10 -5.84 37.57
N THR A 606 -33.86 -6.94 37.48
CA THR A 606 -34.19 -7.78 38.65
C THR A 606 -32.94 -8.60 39.05
N LEU A 607 -32.99 -9.17 40.25
CA LEU A 607 -32.02 -10.17 40.68
C LEU A 607 -31.88 -11.25 39.62
N LYS A 608 -30.66 -11.47 39.11
CA LYS A 608 -30.35 -12.68 38.37
C LYS A 608 -30.62 -13.85 39.29
N GLU A 609 -31.65 -14.68 39.03
CA GLU A 609 -31.77 -15.96 39.67
C GLU A 609 -30.41 -16.67 39.58
N ALA A 610 -29.79 -16.89 40.71
CA ALA A 610 -28.58 -17.68 40.76
C ALA A 610 -28.95 -19.09 40.24
N ILE A 611 -28.62 -19.35 39.00
CA ILE A 611 -28.68 -20.71 38.43
C ILE A 611 -27.71 -21.51 39.26
N HIS A 612 -28.20 -22.19 40.29
CA HIS A 612 -27.49 -23.24 40.96
C HIS A 612 -27.19 -24.32 39.93
N GLN A 613 -25.97 -24.29 39.38
CA GLN A 613 -25.33 -25.43 38.75
C GLN A 613 -24.50 -26.19 39.77
#